data_6069b5b78ea8f3f663d5a50e7dda8f92
#
_entry.id   6069b5b78ea8f3f663d5a50e7dda8f92
#
_cell.length_a   1.000
_cell.length_b   1.000
_cell.length_c   1.000
_cell.angle_alpha   90.00
_cell.angle_beta   90.00
_cell.angle_gamma   90.00
#
_symmetry.space_group_name_H-M   'P 1'
#
loop_
_entity.id
_entity.type
_entity.pdbx_description
1 polymer ?
#
loop_
_entity_poly.entity_id
_entity_poly.type
_entity_poly.pdbx_seq_one_letter_code
_entity_poly.pdbx_strand_id
1 'polypeptide(L)'
;LGISRTLQGVGLFPELTVLENVMIGDNKSSKSGLISGALGLSLKDEKNLRQRALTALERVYASGIADQRADSLPYPVTKRVAIARALVSEPKILLLDEPAGGLGAQDIDWMNSLIHNLATQCSVILVEHHMDVVMSVCDRLYVLNFGEVISSGDVEKVRRDPAVVEAYLGVNN
;
A
#
# COMPACT_ATOMS: atom_id res chain seq x y z
N LEU A 1 -3.58 15.21 -8.08
CA LEU A 1 -3.73 14.26 -9.18
C LEU A 1 -4.49 12.99 -8.77
N GLY A 2 -4.74 12.74 -7.47
CA GLY A 2 -5.44 11.54 -6.99
C GLY A 2 -4.60 10.25 -7.10
N ILE A 3 -3.28 10.37 -6.98
CA ILE A 3 -2.35 9.26 -6.97
C ILE A 3 -1.66 9.23 -5.62
N SER A 4 -1.61 8.07 -4.98
CA SER A 4 -0.83 7.81 -3.77
C SER A 4 0.06 6.59 -3.95
N ARG A 5 1.17 6.56 -3.21
CA ARG A 5 2.15 5.49 -3.25
C ARG A 5 2.54 5.07 -1.83
N THR A 6 2.69 3.77 -1.61
CA THR A 6 3.45 3.28 -0.46
C THR A 6 4.96 3.41 -0.74
N LEU A 7 5.74 3.65 0.29
CA LEU A 7 7.20 3.64 0.17
C LEU A 7 7.71 2.20 0.32
N GLN A 8 8.77 1.88 -0.41
CA GLN A 8 9.57 0.69 -0.14
C GLN A 8 10.11 0.80 1.29
N GLY A 9 9.80 -0.11 2.16
CA GLY A 9 9.95 0.11 3.59
C GLY A 9 8.78 0.93 4.15
N VAL A 10 8.40 0.63 5.36
CA VAL A 10 7.15 1.14 5.96
C VAL A 10 7.20 2.66 6.18
N GLY A 11 8.38 3.21 6.51
CA GLY A 11 8.63 4.65 6.68
C GLY A 11 7.67 5.35 7.63
N LEU A 12 7.22 4.67 8.71
CA LEU A 12 6.42 5.29 9.76
C LEU A 12 7.32 6.11 10.69
N PHE A 13 6.74 7.13 11.29
CA PHE A 13 7.36 7.92 12.35
C PHE A 13 7.17 7.16 13.67
N PRO A 14 8.24 6.64 14.28
CA PRO A 14 8.15 5.72 15.42
C PRO A 14 7.54 6.36 16.67
N GLU A 15 7.77 7.65 16.88
CA GLU A 15 7.30 8.38 18.05
C GLU A 15 5.81 8.77 17.98
N LEU A 16 5.24 8.72 16.78
CA LEU A 16 3.84 9.09 16.56
C LEU A 16 2.93 7.87 16.73
N THR A 17 1.68 8.14 17.05
CA THR A 17 0.62 7.14 17.05
C THR A 17 0.34 6.64 15.64
N VAL A 18 -0.32 5.49 15.53
CA VAL A 18 -0.83 4.94 14.26
C VAL A 18 -1.72 5.96 13.55
N LEU A 19 -2.64 6.57 14.27
CA LEU A 19 -3.55 7.56 13.71
C LEU A 19 -2.81 8.78 13.16
N GLU A 20 -1.85 9.34 13.91
CA GLU A 20 -1.04 10.48 13.47
C GLU A 20 -0.21 10.13 12.24
N ASN A 21 0.38 8.92 12.19
CA ASN A 21 1.08 8.44 11.01
C ASN A 21 0.17 8.40 9.76
N VAL A 22 -1.10 8.00 9.92
CA VAL A 22 -2.05 7.99 8.80
C VAL A 22 -2.46 9.41 8.41
N MET A 23 -2.71 10.30 9.38
CA MET A 23 -3.08 11.69 9.11
C MET A 23 -2.04 12.45 8.29
N ILE A 24 -0.74 12.19 8.48
CA ILE A 24 0.35 12.78 7.69
C ILE A 24 0.25 12.43 6.19
N GLY A 25 -0.41 11.33 5.84
CA GLY A 25 -0.61 10.91 4.44
C GLY A 25 -1.54 11.82 3.63
N ASP A 26 -2.29 12.72 4.26
CA ASP A 26 -3.17 13.66 3.54
C ASP A 26 -2.42 14.84 2.96
N ASN A 27 -1.98 14.71 1.71
CA ASN A 27 -1.29 15.77 0.97
C ASN A 27 -2.13 17.04 0.73
N LYS A 28 -3.45 16.99 0.92
CA LYS A 28 -4.31 18.18 0.79
C LYS A 28 -4.13 19.12 1.98
N SER A 29 -3.91 18.55 3.17
CA SER A 29 -3.60 19.31 4.39
C SER A 29 -2.15 19.80 4.42
N SER A 30 -1.24 19.13 3.69
CA SER A 30 0.20 19.49 3.63
C SER A 30 0.48 20.83 2.94
N LYS A 31 -0.45 21.39 2.16
CA LYS A 31 -0.30 22.75 1.59
C LYS A 31 -0.40 23.85 2.65
N SER A 32 -0.94 23.56 3.80
CA SER A 32 -0.93 24.43 4.99
C SER A 32 0.09 23.95 6.04
N GLY A 33 1.20 23.40 5.62
CA GLY A 33 2.40 23.04 6.36
C GLY A 33 2.19 22.42 7.75
N LEU A 34 3.11 21.57 8.17
CA LEU A 34 3.38 21.18 9.58
C LEU A 34 3.50 22.40 10.53
N ILE A 35 3.55 23.61 9.98
CA ILE A 35 3.55 24.91 10.66
C ILE A 35 2.12 25.35 11.05
N SER A 36 1.07 24.78 10.45
CA SER A 36 -0.30 25.18 10.78
C SER A 36 -0.86 24.48 12.03
N GLY A 37 -0.18 23.51 12.60
CA GLY A 37 -0.42 23.06 13.99
C GLY A 37 -0.16 24.20 15.01
N ALA A 38 0.66 25.20 14.64
CA ALA A 38 0.86 26.43 15.39
C ALA A 38 -0.04 27.59 14.91
N LEU A 39 -0.69 27.50 13.76
CA LEU A 39 -1.45 28.55 13.09
C LEU A 39 -2.77 28.03 12.48
N GLY A 40 -3.65 27.40 13.33
CA GLY A 40 -5.09 27.37 13.06
C GLY A 40 -5.53 26.62 11.80
N LEU A 41 -5.31 25.30 11.69
CA LEU A 41 -6.31 24.45 11.07
C LEU A 41 -7.63 24.71 11.81
N SER A 42 -8.70 25.01 11.10
CA SER A 42 -10.02 25.05 11.70
C SER A 42 -10.19 23.70 12.43
N LEU A 43 -10.63 23.71 13.68
CA LEU A 43 -10.97 22.51 14.46
C LEU A 43 -11.83 21.53 13.65
N LYS A 44 -12.57 22.06 12.69
CA LYS A 44 -13.39 21.30 11.75
C LYS A 44 -12.55 20.51 10.74
N ASP A 45 -11.46 21.08 10.24
CA ASP A 45 -10.60 20.42 9.24
C ASP A 45 -9.78 19.30 9.88
N GLU A 46 -9.31 19.52 11.11
CA GLU A 46 -8.62 18.50 11.91
C GLU A 46 -9.56 17.33 12.23
N LYS A 47 -10.78 17.62 12.65
CA LYS A 47 -11.79 16.58 12.90
C LYS A 47 -12.12 15.77 11.65
N ASN A 48 -12.24 16.42 10.50
CA ASN A 48 -12.48 15.76 9.23
C ASN A 48 -11.30 14.87 8.82
N LEU A 49 -10.06 15.34 8.98
CA LEU A 49 -8.86 14.58 8.68
C LEU A 49 -8.75 13.35 9.60
N ARG A 50 -8.98 13.53 10.90
CA ARG A 50 -9.02 12.44 11.87
C ARG A 50 -10.05 11.39 11.48
N GLN A 51 -11.25 11.79 11.07
CA GLN A 51 -12.29 10.84 10.66
C GLN A 51 -11.88 10.06 9.41
N ARG A 52 -11.30 10.72 8.39
CA ARG A 52 -10.77 10.04 7.19
C ARG A 52 -9.63 9.07 7.52
N ALA A 53 -8.76 9.45 8.45
CA ALA A 53 -7.68 8.59 8.91
C ALA A 53 -8.22 7.34 9.63
N LEU A 54 -9.23 7.47 10.48
CA LEU A 54 -9.91 6.33 11.11
C LEU A 54 -10.56 5.43 10.07
N THR A 55 -11.28 5.99 9.09
CA THR A 55 -11.86 5.21 7.98
C THR A 55 -10.77 4.48 7.17
N ALA A 56 -9.62 5.11 6.92
CA ALA A 56 -8.51 4.45 6.25
C ALA A 56 -7.94 3.29 7.09
N LEU A 57 -7.86 3.43 8.42
CA LEU A 57 -7.45 2.36 9.33
C LEU A 57 -8.46 1.20 9.37
N GLU A 58 -9.75 1.48 9.32
CA GLU A 58 -10.80 0.45 9.23
C GLU A 58 -10.62 -0.41 7.98
N ARG A 59 -10.32 0.20 6.82
CA ARG A 59 -10.11 -0.51 5.54
C ARG A 59 -8.94 -1.49 5.59
N VAL A 60 -7.97 -1.28 6.46
CA VAL A 60 -6.82 -2.18 6.68
C VAL A 60 -6.90 -2.99 7.97
N TYR A 61 -8.07 -2.99 8.62
CA TYR A 61 -8.32 -3.69 9.90
C TYR A 61 -7.35 -3.30 11.02
N ALA A 62 -7.04 -2.00 11.13
CA ALA A 62 -6.12 -1.45 12.11
C ALA A 62 -6.75 -0.35 13.00
N SER A 63 -8.07 -0.18 12.99
CA SER A 63 -8.74 0.87 13.80
C SER A 63 -8.56 0.67 15.31
N GLY A 64 -8.52 -0.58 15.79
CA GLY A 64 -8.35 -0.91 17.21
C GLY A 64 -6.99 -0.55 17.82
N ILE A 65 -6.02 -0.15 16.98
CA ILE A 65 -4.66 0.24 17.41
C ILE A 65 -4.33 1.70 17.12
N ALA A 66 -5.35 2.53 16.81
CA ALA A 66 -5.17 3.93 16.38
C ALA A 66 -4.31 4.77 17.33
N ASP A 67 -4.44 4.55 18.63
CA ASP A 67 -3.73 5.30 19.68
C ASP A 67 -2.38 4.65 20.10
N GLN A 68 -2.02 3.50 19.53
CA GLN A 68 -0.73 2.86 19.81
C GLN A 68 0.40 3.58 19.07
N ARG A 69 1.60 3.55 19.65
CA ARG A 69 2.81 4.08 19.00
C ARG A 69 3.27 3.15 17.87
N ALA A 70 3.78 3.73 16.79
CA ALA A 70 4.21 2.95 15.63
C ALA A 70 5.42 2.05 15.90
N ASP A 71 6.31 2.43 16.83
CA ASP A 71 7.49 1.64 17.21
C ASP A 71 7.16 0.35 18.00
N SER A 72 5.95 0.25 18.55
CA SER A 72 5.50 -0.93 19.29
C SER A 72 4.86 -2.02 18.41
N LEU A 73 4.71 -1.77 17.10
CA LEU A 73 3.93 -2.63 16.21
C LEU A 73 4.79 -3.74 15.58
N PRO A 74 4.23 -4.96 15.45
CA PRO A 74 4.82 -5.99 14.60
C PRO A 74 4.90 -5.53 13.14
N TYR A 75 5.91 -6.01 12.40
CA TYR A 75 6.16 -5.61 11.01
C TYR A 75 4.96 -5.77 10.06
N PRO A 76 4.17 -6.87 10.08
CA PRO A 76 2.97 -6.97 9.24
C PRO A 76 1.94 -5.87 9.53
N VAL A 77 1.82 -5.46 10.78
CA VAL A 77 0.90 -4.39 11.19
C VAL A 77 1.40 -3.03 10.71
N THR A 78 2.71 -2.78 10.76
CA THR A 78 3.28 -1.53 10.23
C THR A 78 3.02 -1.38 8.73
N LYS A 79 3.02 -2.47 7.95
CA LYS A 79 2.63 -2.45 6.53
C LYS A 79 1.16 -2.05 6.33
N ARG A 80 0.24 -2.55 7.18
CA ARG A 80 -1.17 -2.12 7.17
C ARG A 80 -1.30 -0.61 7.35
N VAL A 81 -0.61 -0.08 8.35
CA VAL A 81 -0.61 1.36 8.65
C VAL A 81 -0.04 2.18 7.49
N ALA A 82 1.03 1.71 6.84
CA ALA A 82 1.60 2.38 5.66
C ALA A 82 0.61 2.43 4.48
N ILE A 83 -0.18 1.38 4.27
CA ILE A 83 -1.25 1.37 3.26
C ILE A 83 -2.37 2.34 3.67
N ALA A 84 -2.82 2.33 4.93
CA ALA A 84 -3.81 3.28 5.44
C ALA A 84 -3.36 4.74 5.23
N ARG A 85 -2.07 5.03 5.47
CA ARG A 85 -1.48 6.34 5.21
C ARG A 85 -1.58 6.76 3.74
N ALA A 86 -1.44 5.82 2.81
CA ALA A 86 -1.63 6.11 1.38
C ALA A 86 -3.12 6.29 1.02
N LEU A 87 -4.03 5.63 1.74
CA LEU A 87 -5.47 5.65 1.49
C LEU A 87 -6.18 6.90 2.02
N VAL A 88 -5.64 7.59 3.03
CA VAL A 88 -6.29 8.75 3.68
C VAL A 88 -6.57 9.90 2.73
N SER A 89 -5.80 10.01 1.65
CA SER A 89 -5.99 11.00 0.58
C SER A 89 -7.07 10.62 -0.43
N GLU A 90 -7.73 9.45 -0.28
CA GLU A 90 -8.74 8.91 -1.18
C GLU A 90 -8.26 8.89 -2.65
N PRO A 91 -7.18 8.14 -2.94
CA PRO A 91 -6.59 8.13 -4.27
C PRO A 91 -7.49 7.45 -5.29
N LYS A 92 -7.42 7.91 -6.55
CA LYS A 92 -7.97 7.19 -7.71
C LYS A 92 -7.04 6.08 -8.19
N ILE A 93 -5.74 6.25 -7.96
CA ILE A 93 -4.69 5.28 -8.30
C ILE A 93 -3.81 5.09 -7.07
N LEU A 94 -3.68 3.85 -6.64
CA LEU A 94 -2.80 3.44 -5.54
C LEU A 94 -1.62 2.64 -6.09
N LEU A 95 -0.41 3.10 -5.81
CA LEU A 95 0.83 2.41 -6.16
C LEU A 95 1.32 1.65 -4.92
N LEU A 96 1.42 0.34 -5.02
CA LEU A 96 1.95 -0.54 -3.98
C LEU A 96 3.31 -1.07 -4.40
N ASP A 97 4.33 -0.82 -3.59
CA ASP A 97 5.71 -1.21 -3.85
C ASP A 97 6.12 -2.30 -2.86
N GLU A 98 6.26 -3.52 -3.34
CA GLU A 98 6.57 -4.75 -2.60
C GLU A 98 5.74 -4.92 -1.30
N PRO A 99 4.41 -4.88 -1.38
CA PRO A 99 3.58 -4.95 -0.17
C PRO A 99 3.70 -6.31 0.54
N ALA A 100 3.99 -7.39 -0.17
CA ALA A 100 4.15 -8.73 0.41
C ALA A 100 5.56 -8.99 0.96
N GLY A 101 6.54 -8.14 0.65
CA GLY A 101 7.93 -8.33 1.10
C GLY A 101 8.05 -8.45 2.62
N GLY A 102 8.70 -9.51 3.11
CA GLY A 102 8.91 -9.78 4.54
C GLY A 102 7.68 -10.27 5.30
N LEU A 103 6.58 -10.60 4.64
CA LEU A 103 5.37 -11.18 5.25
C LEU A 103 5.46 -12.71 5.29
N GLY A 104 4.86 -13.31 6.32
CA GLY A 104 4.60 -14.75 6.37
C GLY A 104 3.36 -15.13 5.56
N ALA A 105 3.15 -16.46 5.32
CA ALA A 105 2.08 -16.96 4.47
C ALA A 105 0.69 -16.44 4.87
N GLN A 106 0.35 -16.44 6.16
CA GLN A 106 -0.95 -15.93 6.65
C GLN A 106 -1.14 -14.43 6.38
N ASP A 107 -0.08 -13.64 6.48
CA ASP A 107 -0.12 -12.21 6.20
C ASP A 107 -0.19 -11.92 4.70
N ILE A 108 0.36 -12.80 3.85
CA ILE A 108 0.23 -12.73 2.39
C ILE A 108 -1.23 -12.95 1.98
N ASP A 109 -1.93 -13.95 2.52
CA ASP A 109 -3.35 -14.20 2.24
C ASP A 109 -4.22 -12.99 2.61
N TRP A 110 -3.92 -12.41 3.78
CA TRP A 110 -4.58 -11.19 4.20
C TRP A 110 -4.27 -10.03 3.23
N MET A 111 -3.01 -9.85 2.81
CA MET A 111 -2.60 -8.79 1.87
C MET A 111 -3.30 -8.95 0.52
N ASN A 112 -3.38 -10.16 -0.01
CA ASN A 112 -4.10 -10.46 -1.24
C ASN A 112 -5.58 -10.07 -1.13
N SER A 113 -6.24 -10.44 -0.04
CA SER A 113 -7.63 -10.07 0.24
C SER A 113 -7.81 -8.55 0.33
N LEU A 114 -6.86 -7.84 0.95
CA LEU A 114 -6.88 -6.39 1.01
C LEU A 114 -6.75 -5.77 -0.37
N ILE A 115 -5.80 -6.22 -1.19
CA ILE A 115 -5.58 -5.69 -2.55
C ILE A 115 -6.83 -5.89 -3.41
N HIS A 116 -7.48 -7.04 -3.37
CA HIS A 116 -8.75 -7.28 -4.06
C HIS A 116 -9.83 -6.28 -3.63
N ASN A 117 -10.00 -6.06 -2.31
CA ASN A 117 -10.96 -5.09 -1.80
C ASN A 117 -10.64 -3.65 -2.26
N LEU A 118 -9.36 -3.27 -2.28
CA LEU A 118 -8.95 -1.94 -2.74
C LEU A 118 -9.18 -1.75 -4.23
N ALA A 119 -8.97 -2.78 -5.04
CA ALA A 119 -9.19 -2.76 -6.50
C ALA A 119 -10.66 -2.50 -6.88
N THR A 120 -11.62 -2.74 -5.99
CA THR A 120 -13.03 -2.36 -6.21
C THR A 120 -13.29 -0.86 -6.04
N GLN A 121 -12.36 -0.11 -5.47
CA GLN A 121 -12.53 1.29 -5.07
C GLN A 121 -11.61 2.25 -5.81
N CYS A 122 -10.43 1.79 -6.21
CA CYS A 122 -9.45 2.56 -6.98
C CYS A 122 -8.63 1.63 -7.88
N SER A 123 -7.97 2.19 -8.89
CA SER A 123 -7.00 1.42 -9.67
C SER A 123 -5.76 1.14 -8.82
N VAL A 124 -5.33 -0.11 -8.77
CA VAL A 124 -4.12 -0.52 -8.04
C VAL A 124 -3.03 -0.87 -9.05
N ILE A 125 -1.86 -0.28 -8.88
CA ILE A 125 -0.65 -0.67 -9.59
C ILE A 125 0.29 -1.29 -8.56
N LEU A 126 0.68 -2.54 -8.82
CA LEU A 126 1.50 -3.35 -7.92
C LEU A 126 2.88 -3.57 -8.54
N VAL A 127 3.94 -3.29 -7.80
CA VAL A 127 5.29 -3.75 -8.09
C VAL A 127 5.62 -4.87 -7.10
N GLU A 128 5.87 -6.06 -7.61
CA GLU A 128 6.12 -7.25 -6.80
C GLU A 128 7.02 -8.25 -7.53
N HIS A 129 7.75 -9.04 -6.74
CA HIS A 129 8.57 -10.14 -7.22
C HIS A 129 8.09 -11.53 -6.71
N HIS A 130 7.09 -11.54 -5.82
CA HIS A 130 6.44 -12.76 -5.36
C HIS A 130 5.38 -13.18 -6.38
N MET A 131 5.73 -14.17 -7.22
CA MET A 131 4.86 -14.59 -8.34
C MET A 131 3.48 -15.06 -7.87
N ASP A 132 3.40 -15.76 -6.72
CA ASP A 132 2.12 -16.24 -6.17
C ASP A 132 1.17 -15.07 -5.86
N VAL A 133 1.70 -13.96 -5.32
CA VAL A 133 0.93 -12.74 -5.05
C VAL A 133 0.47 -12.12 -6.36
N VAL A 134 1.40 -11.88 -7.30
CA VAL A 134 1.11 -11.26 -8.60
C VAL A 134 0.03 -12.04 -9.35
N MET A 135 0.19 -13.37 -9.42
CA MET A 135 -0.76 -14.25 -10.12
C MET A 135 -2.13 -14.31 -9.44
N SER A 136 -2.20 -14.04 -8.13
CA SER A 136 -3.43 -14.08 -7.35
C SER A 136 -4.25 -12.79 -7.46
N VAL A 137 -3.60 -11.60 -7.53
CA VAL A 137 -4.30 -10.32 -7.34
C VAL A 137 -4.35 -9.44 -8.59
N CYS A 138 -3.57 -9.73 -9.64
CA CYS A 138 -3.50 -8.88 -10.81
C CYS A 138 -4.40 -9.37 -11.95
N ASP A 139 -5.02 -8.42 -12.67
CA ASP A 139 -5.76 -8.70 -13.91
C ASP A 139 -4.81 -8.67 -15.12
N ARG A 140 -3.79 -7.81 -15.07
CA ARG A 140 -2.84 -7.57 -16.16
C ARG A 140 -1.43 -7.39 -15.64
N LEU A 141 -0.46 -7.98 -16.35
CA LEU A 141 0.95 -7.96 -15.99
C LEU A 141 1.81 -7.27 -17.04
N TYR A 142 2.89 -6.67 -16.57
CA TYR A 142 4.05 -6.24 -17.35
C TYR A 142 5.28 -6.83 -16.64
N VAL A 143 5.99 -7.73 -17.33
CA VAL A 143 7.17 -8.39 -16.78
C VAL A 143 8.41 -7.67 -17.27
N LEU A 144 9.22 -7.20 -16.32
CA LEU A 144 10.47 -6.51 -16.59
C LEU A 144 11.66 -7.43 -16.28
N ASN A 145 12.64 -7.44 -17.19
CA ASN A 145 13.92 -8.09 -16.96
C ASN A 145 15.02 -7.12 -17.40
N PHE A 146 15.96 -6.80 -16.50
CA PHE A 146 17.02 -5.80 -16.73
C PHE A 146 16.54 -4.46 -17.32
N GLY A 147 15.34 -4.01 -16.92
CA GLY A 147 14.74 -2.73 -17.35
C GLY A 147 13.97 -2.79 -18.67
N GLU A 148 13.92 -3.95 -19.34
CA GLU A 148 13.15 -4.17 -20.55
C GLU A 148 11.87 -4.95 -20.26
N VAL A 149 10.76 -4.60 -20.95
CA VAL A 149 9.52 -5.36 -20.86
C VAL A 149 9.63 -6.60 -21.74
N ILE A 150 9.75 -7.77 -21.12
CA ILE A 150 9.91 -9.05 -21.83
C ILE A 150 8.56 -9.72 -22.14
N SER A 151 7.49 -9.39 -21.40
CA SER A 151 6.14 -9.89 -21.65
C SER A 151 5.09 -8.95 -21.08
N SER A 152 3.89 -8.95 -21.68
CA SER A 152 2.74 -8.23 -21.14
C SER A 152 1.41 -8.85 -21.58
N GLY A 153 0.39 -8.76 -20.72
CA GLY A 153 -0.94 -9.29 -21.01
C GLY A 153 -1.71 -9.69 -19.76
N ASP A 154 -2.75 -10.49 -19.95
CA ASP A 154 -3.43 -11.15 -18.83
C ASP A 154 -2.52 -12.18 -18.16
N VAL A 155 -2.90 -12.57 -16.94
CA VAL A 155 -2.10 -13.47 -16.09
C VAL A 155 -1.80 -14.80 -16.78
N GLU A 156 -2.82 -15.42 -17.42
CA GLU A 156 -2.68 -16.72 -18.04
C GLU A 156 -1.74 -16.70 -19.27
N LYS A 157 -1.77 -15.63 -20.04
CA LYS A 157 -0.86 -15.43 -21.17
C LYS A 157 0.58 -15.29 -20.68
N VAL A 158 0.81 -14.39 -19.72
CA VAL A 158 2.14 -14.07 -19.19
C VAL A 158 2.76 -15.28 -18.49
N ARG A 159 1.98 -16.03 -17.73
CA ARG A 159 2.43 -17.25 -17.04
C ARG A 159 2.98 -18.32 -17.97
N ARG A 160 2.48 -18.41 -19.21
CA ARG A 160 2.88 -19.40 -20.22
C ARG A 160 3.96 -18.88 -21.17
N ASP A 161 4.36 -17.63 -21.03
CA ASP A 161 5.36 -17.02 -21.89
C ASP A 161 6.75 -17.64 -21.62
N PRO A 162 7.41 -18.26 -22.62
CA PRO A 162 8.72 -18.87 -22.42
C PRO A 162 9.78 -17.92 -21.84
N ALA A 163 9.76 -16.64 -22.22
CA ALA A 163 10.69 -15.64 -21.70
C ALA A 163 10.49 -15.39 -20.20
N VAL A 164 9.24 -15.46 -19.72
CA VAL A 164 8.92 -15.31 -18.28
C VAL A 164 9.30 -16.58 -17.52
N VAL A 165 9.03 -17.75 -18.11
CA VAL A 165 9.41 -19.05 -17.51
C VAL A 165 10.93 -19.13 -17.33
N GLU A 166 11.68 -18.75 -18.32
CA GLU A 166 13.15 -18.72 -18.27
C GLU A 166 13.69 -17.73 -17.24
N ALA A 167 13.12 -16.50 -17.20
CA ALA A 167 13.63 -15.43 -16.35
C ALA A 167 13.26 -15.59 -14.86
N TYR A 168 12.07 -16.12 -14.55
CA TYR A 168 11.51 -16.09 -13.20
C TYR A 168 11.04 -17.43 -12.63
N LEU A 169 10.57 -18.34 -13.46
CA LEU A 169 10.03 -19.62 -12.98
C LEU A 169 11.07 -20.74 -12.99
N GLY A 170 12.24 -20.45 -13.54
CA GLY A 170 13.39 -21.34 -13.56
C GLY A 170 13.12 -22.64 -14.33
N VAL A 171 13.92 -22.94 -15.33
CA VAL A 171 14.07 -24.33 -15.73
C VAL A 171 14.87 -24.97 -14.59
N ASN A 172 14.21 -25.75 -13.73
CA ASN A 172 14.91 -26.63 -12.81
C ASN A 172 15.80 -27.55 -13.64
N ASN A 173 17.10 -27.21 -13.73
CA ASN A 173 18.14 -28.15 -14.13
C ASN A 173 18.54 -29.01 -12.94
#